data_92a3f818605f74199572c49d74506368
#
_entry.id   92a3f818605f74199572c49d74506368
#
_cell.length_a   1.000
_cell.length_b   1.000
_cell.length_c   1.000
_cell.angle_alpha   90.00
_cell.angle_beta   90.00
_cell.angle_gamma   90.00
#
_symmetry.space_group_name_H-M   'P 1'
#
loop_
_entity.id
_entity.type
_entity.pdbx_description
1 polymer ?
#
loop_
_entity_poly.entity_id
_entity_poly.type
_entity_poly.pdbx_seq_one_letter_code
_entity_poly.pdbx_strand_id
1 'polypeptide(L)'
;MQDKNTILLPQGSGPIGVFDSGYGGLTILHGIRQTLPQYDYIYLGDNARAPYGPRSFDVVYEFTRQAVERLFSMGCQLVIIGCNTASAKALRSIQQNDLPNWDQRRR
;
A
#
# COMPACT_ATOMS: atom_id res chain seq x y z
N MET A 1 11.77 9.53 6.36
CA MET A 1 10.56 10.29 6.64
C MET A 1 9.35 9.39 6.63
N GLN A 2 8.48 9.58 7.59
CA GLN A 2 7.25 8.81 7.68
C GLN A 2 6.09 9.64 7.18
N ASP A 3 5.43 9.14 6.16
CA ASP A 3 4.20 9.71 5.66
C ASP A 3 3.05 8.84 6.16
N LYS A 4 1.90 9.45 6.42
CA LYS A 4 0.73 8.69 6.87
C LYS A 4 0.28 7.65 5.85
N ASN A 5 0.70 7.78 4.59
CA ASN A 5 0.32 6.88 3.51
C ASN A 5 1.35 5.79 3.26
N THR A 6 2.34 5.66 4.14
CA THR A 6 3.47 4.77 3.89
C THR A 6 3.49 3.63 4.91
N ILE A 7 3.65 2.41 4.43
CA ILE A 7 3.83 1.23 5.25
C ILE A 7 5.23 0.67 4.98
N LEU A 8 6.07 0.66 6.02
CA LEU A 8 7.46 0.26 5.90
C LEU A 8 7.68 -1.13 6.48
N LEU A 9 8.47 -1.93 5.77
CA LEU A 9 9.09 -3.11 6.36
C LEU A 9 10.53 -2.75 6.72
N PRO A 10 10.99 -3.13 7.90
CA PRO A 10 12.33 -2.71 8.36
C PRO A 10 13.47 -3.23 7.52
N GLN A 11 13.25 -4.25 6.77
CA GLN A 11 14.31 -4.87 5.99
C GLN A 11 13.84 -5.03 4.56
N GLY A 12 14.74 -4.85 3.65
CA GLY A 12 14.41 -5.14 2.30
C GLY A 12 15.09 -4.20 1.34
N SER A 13 15.29 -4.70 0.13
CA SER A 13 15.87 -3.94 -0.95
C SER A 13 15.07 -4.13 -2.22
N GLY A 14 13.83 -4.57 -2.09
CA GLY A 14 12.99 -4.81 -3.24
C GLY A 14 12.35 -3.54 -3.77
N PRO A 15 11.41 -3.69 -4.68
CA PRO A 15 10.71 -2.55 -5.26
C PRO A 15 9.80 -1.85 -4.25
N ILE A 16 9.38 -0.66 -4.62
CA ILE A 16 8.39 0.09 -3.86
C ILE A 16 7.02 -0.24 -4.45
N GLY A 17 6.10 -0.66 -3.60
CA GLY A 17 4.74 -0.94 -4.01
C GLY A 17 3.88 0.29 -3.87
N VAL A 18 2.99 0.52 -4.84
CA VAL A 18 2.02 1.62 -4.79
C VAL A 18 0.65 1.03 -4.98
N PHE A 19 -0.21 1.21 -4.00
CA PHE A 19 -1.58 0.69 -4.03
C PHE A 19 -2.57 1.83 -4.18
N ASP A 20 -3.58 1.61 -5.01
CA ASP A 20 -4.67 2.54 -5.19
C ASP A 20 -5.96 1.76 -5.40
N SER A 21 -7.10 2.38 -5.09
CA SER A 21 -8.40 1.75 -5.25
C SER A 21 -8.91 1.78 -6.70
N GLY A 22 -8.11 2.30 -7.63
CA GLY A 22 -8.47 2.29 -9.04
C GLY A 22 -8.47 3.65 -9.71
N TYR A 23 -8.44 4.73 -8.95
CA TYR A 23 -8.48 6.09 -9.51
C TYR A 23 -7.38 6.94 -8.88
N GLY A 24 -6.61 7.60 -9.72
CA GLY A 24 -5.65 8.61 -9.27
C GLY A 24 -4.28 8.09 -8.89
N GLY A 25 -4.13 6.78 -8.72
CA GLY A 25 -2.87 6.22 -8.25
C GLY A 25 -1.72 6.37 -9.22
N LEU A 26 -2.01 6.40 -10.52
CA LEU A 26 -0.96 6.58 -11.52
C LEU A 26 -0.34 7.96 -11.44
N THR A 27 -1.12 8.98 -11.08
CA THR A 27 -0.57 10.31 -10.88
C THR A 27 0.40 10.33 -9.72
N ILE A 28 0.03 9.65 -8.62
CA ILE A 28 0.90 9.55 -7.46
C ILE A 28 2.18 8.80 -7.81
N LEU A 29 2.04 7.68 -8.52
CA LEU A 29 3.20 6.91 -8.96
C LEU A 29 4.14 7.75 -9.80
N HIS A 30 3.60 8.53 -10.72
CA HIS A 30 4.43 9.38 -11.57
C HIS A 30 5.25 10.37 -10.75
N GLY A 31 4.61 11.03 -9.77
CA GLY A 31 5.31 11.97 -8.92
C GLY A 31 6.40 11.31 -8.07
N ILE A 32 6.11 10.13 -7.55
CA ILE A 32 7.09 9.40 -6.75
C ILE A 32 8.30 9.01 -7.61
N ARG A 33 8.06 8.54 -8.83
CA ARG A 33 9.13 8.15 -9.72
C ARG A 33 10.03 9.33 -10.10
N GLN A 34 9.46 10.50 -10.22
CA GLN A 34 10.26 11.68 -10.50
C GLN A 34 11.16 12.06 -9.33
N THR A 35 10.69 11.84 -8.12
CA THR A 35 11.45 12.16 -6.92
C THR A 35 12.47 11.08 -6.58
N LEU A 36 12.11 9.81 -6.79
CA LEU A 36 12.95 8.66 -6.44
C LEU A 36 13.10 7.75 -7.66
N PRO A 37 13.82 8.22 -8.69
CA PRO A 37 13.92 7.44 -9.94
C PRO A 37 14.80 6.21 -9.86
N GLN A 38 15.57 6.05 -8.79
CA GLN A 38 16.50 4.94 -8.67
C GLN A 38 15.84 3.64 -8.21
N TYR A 39 14.56 3.67 -7.83
CA TYR A 39 13.87 2.48 -7.34
C TYR A 39 13.00 1.88 -8.44
N ASP A 40 12.78 0.57 -8.33
CA ASP A 40 11.76 -0.10 -9.11
C ASP A 40 10.43 0.00 -8.41
N TYR A 41 9.34 -0.08 -9.17
CA TYR A 41 7.99 0.11 -8.64
C TYR A 41 7.07 -0.99 -9.12
N ILE A 42 6.15 -1.40 -8.22
CA ILE A 42 5.02 -2.26 -8.58
C ILE A 42 3.75 -1.50 -8.22
N TYR A 43 2.90 -1.30 -9.21
CA TYR A 43 1.63 -0.60 -9.01
C TYR A 43 0.50 -1.61 -8.98
N LEU A 44 -0.36 -1.51 -7.98
CA LEU A 44 -1.56 -2.34 -7.87
C LEU A 44 -2.77 -1.44 -7.76
N GLY A 45 -3.63 -1.45 -8.78
CA GLY A 45 -4.89 -0.72 -8.76
C GLY A 45 -6.04 -1.69 -8.65
N ASP A 46 -6.90 -1.51 -7.65
CA ASP A 46 -8.03 -2.40 -7.40
C ASP A 46 -9.27 -1.89 -8.13
N ASN A 47 -9.20 -1.87 -9.46
CA ASN A 47 -10.28 -1.31 -10.28
C ASN A 47 -11.57 -2.10 -10.14
N ALA A 48 -11.45 -3.41 -9.94
CA ALA A 48 -12.63 -4.28 -9.89
C ALA A 48 -13.53 -3.97 -8.71
N ARG A 49 -12.99 -3.43 -7.62
CA ARG A 49 -13.75 -3.15 -6.41
C ARG A 49 -13.89 -1.67 -6.12
N ALA A 50 -13.44 -0.82 -7.03
CA ALA A 50 -13.60 0.62 -6.89
C ALA A 50 -15.08 0.99 -7.08
N PRO A 51 -15.56 2.07 -6.43
CA PRO A 51 -14.83 2.93 -5.51
C PRO A 51 -14.87 2.41 -4.07
N TYR A 52 -13.90 2.82 -3.27
CA TYR A 52 -13.85 2.43 -1.85
C TYR A 52 -14.65 3.37 -0.96
N GLY A 53 -14.87 4.60 -1.41
CA GLY A 53 -15.47 5.64 -0.56
C GLY A 53 -16.75 5.26 0.15
N PRO A 54 -17.76 4.68 -0.55
CA PRO A 54 -19.02 4.35 0.09
C PRO A 54 -19.02 3.04 0.89
N ARG A 55 -17.90 2.32 0.92
CA ARG A 55 -17.84 1.03 1.59
C ARG A 55 -17.59 1.20 3.08
N SER A 56 -17.98 0.18 3.87
CA SER A 56 -17.78 0.19 5.30
C SER A 56 -16.30 0.10 5.66
N PHE A 57 -15.99 0.45 6.91
CA PHE A 57 -14.63 0.33 7.43
C PHE A 57 -14.07 -1.08 7.24
N ASP A 58 -14.87 -2.08 7.65
CA ASP A 58 -14.39 -3.47 7.61
C ASP A 58 -14.07 -3.93 6.19
N VAL A 59 -14.89 -3.53 5.23
CA VAL A 59 -14.68 -3.90 3.84
C VAL A 59 -13.43 -3.22 3.28
N VAL A 60 -13.27 -1.92 3.54
CA VAL A 60 -12.09 -1.19 3.06
C VAL A 60 -10.83 -1.75 3.72
N TYR A 61 -10.89 -2.05 5.01
CA TYR A 61 -9.74 -2.64 5.70
C TYR A 61 -9.34 -3.96 5.04
N GLU A 62 -10.30 -4.84 4.79
CA GLU A 62 -9.97 -6.15 4.22
C GLU A 62 -9.42 -6.03 2.81
N PHE A 63 -10.01 -5.17 1.96
CA PHE A 63 -9.50 -4.98 0.61
C PHE A 63 -8.08 -4.42 0.62
N THR A 64 -7.84 -3.44 1.48
CA THR A 64 -6.51 -2.83 1.58
C THR A 64 -5.50 -3.83 2.11
N ARG A 65 -5.87 -4.61 3.13
CA ARG A 65 -5.00 -5.62 3.70
C ARG A 65 -4.57 -6.63 2.64
N GLN A 66 -5.53 -7.09 1.83
CA GLN A 66 -5.23 -8.04 0.76
C GLN A 66 -4.24 -7.46 -0.24
N ALA A 67 -4.44 -6.21 -0.63
CA ALA A 67 -3.58 -5.56 -1.60
C ALA A 67 -2.16 -5.37 -1.05
N VAL A 68 -2.05 -4.91 0.18
CA VAL A 68 -0.75 -4.67 0.80
C VAL A 68 0.00 -5.98 0.99
N GLU A 69 -0.69 -7.02 1.46
CA GLU A 69 -0.07 -8.33 1.63
C GLU A 69 0.44 -8.87 0.30
N ARG A 70 -0.33 -8.67 -0.77
CA ARG A 70 0.11 -9.11 -2.08
C ARG A 70 1.38 -8.40 -2.53
N LEU A 71 1.44 -7.08 -2.32
CA LEU A 71 2.64 -6.33 -2.69
C LEU A 71 3.86 -6.79 -1.90
N PHE A 72 3.69 -7.03 -0.61
CA PHE A 72 4.80 -7.56 0.20
C PHE A 72 5.20 -8.96 -0.27
N SER A 73 4.24 -9.80 -0.66
CA SER A 73 4.56 -11.14 -1.15
C SER A 73 5.30 -11.11 -2.47
N MET A 74 5.21 -10.01 -3.20
CA MET A 74 5.96 -9.80 -4.45
C MET A 74 7.33 -9.19 -4.19
N GLY A 75 7.75 -9.05 -2.95
CA GLY A 75 9.07 -8.58 -2.60
C GLY A 75 9.19 -7.10 -2.33
N CYS A 76 8.09 -6.36 -2.30
CA CYS A 76 8.16 -4.92 -2.04
C CYS A 76 8.73 -4.66 -0.66
N GLN A 77 9.69 -3.72 -0.60
CA GLN A 77 10.27 -3.30 0.68
C GLN A 77 9.41 -2.27 1.39
N LEU A 78 8.56 -1.59 0.65
CA LEU A 78 7.78 -0.45 1.11
C LEU A 78 6.50 -0.41 0.30
N VAL A 79 5.38 -0.12 0.95
CA VAL A 79 4.11 0.07 0.25
C VAL A 79 3.57 1.46 0.56
N ILE A 80 3.21 2.17 -0.49
CA ILE A 80 2.59 3.49 -0.39
C ILE A 80 1.13 3.34 -0.78
N ILE A 81 0.23 3.79 0.08
CA ILE A 81 -1.20 3.75 -0.18
C ILE A 81 -1.62 5.10 -0.76
N GLY A 82 -1.97 5.09 -2.04
CA GLY A 82 -2.36 6.30 -2.74
C GLY A 82 -3.83 6.65 -2.64
N CYS A 83 -4.63 5.80 -2.01
CA CYS A 83 -6.06 6.01 -1.88
C CYS A 83 -6.36 6.65 -0.53
N ASN A 84 -7.00 7.84 -0.54
CA ASN A 84 -7.31 8.54 0.70
C ASN A 84 -8.27 7.73 1.59
N THR A 85 -9.24 7.07 0.99
CA THR A 85 -10.20 6.26 1.75
C THR A 85 -9.48 5.11 2.45
N ALA A 86 -8.60 4.40 1.74
CA ALA A 86 -7.87 3.30 2.33
C ALA A 86 -6.92 3.79 3.42
N SER A 87 -6.24 4.92 3.20
CA SER A 87 -5.37 5.50 4.22
C SER A 87 -6.14 5.86 5.48
N ALA A 88 -7.29 6.53 5.30
CA ALA A 88 -8.06 7.00 6.46
C ALA A 88 -8.69 5.86 7.23
N LYS A 89 -9.12 4.79 6.54
CA LYS A 89 -9.91 3.73 7.18
C LYS A 89 -9.09 2.50 7.54
N ALA A 90 -7.99 2.24 6.88
CA ALA A 90 -7.34 0.94 7.01
C ALA A 90 -5.87 1.00 7.43
N LEU A 91 -5.17 2.09 7.14
CA LEU A 91 -3.73 2.11 7.31
C LEU A 91 -3.29 1.81 8.74
N ARG A 92 -3.92 2.46 9.71
CA ARG A 92 -3.54 2.27 11.11
C ARG A 92 -3.77 0.85 11.57
N SER A 93 -4.92 0.27 11.19
CA SER A 93 -5.23 -1.10 11.58
C SER A 93 -4.23 -2.09 10.98
N ILE A 94 -3.83 -1.86 9.74
CA ILE A 94 -2.84 -2.72 9.09
C ILE A 94 -1.49 -2.58 9.80
N GLN A 95 -1.09 -1.36 10.13
CA GLN A 95 0.18 -1.15 10.80
C GLN A 95 0.23 -1.80 12.18
N GLN A 96 -0.89 -1.78 12.91
CA GLN A 96 -0.94 -2.31 14.27
C GLN A 96 -1.16 -3.81 14.31
N ASN A 97 -1.97 -4.36 13.40
CA ASN A 97 -2.43 -5.74 13.51
C ASN A 97 -1.75 -6.68 12.52
N ASP A 98 -1.49 -6.22 11.32
CA ASP A 98 -1.04 -7.12 10.25
C ASP A 98 0.45 -6.98 9.96
N LEU A 99 0.97 -5.76 9.95
CA LEU A 99 2.35 -5.52 9.59
C LEU A 99 3.35 -6.26 10.47
N PRO A 100 3.18 -6.30 11.80
CA PRO A 100 4.12 -7.05 12.63
C PRO A 100 4.18 -8.54 12.27
N ASN A 101 3.05 -9.13 11.92
CA ASN A 101 3.01 -10.54 11.53
C ASN A 101 3.71 -10.76 10.18
N TRP A 102 3.49 -9.86 9.24
CA TRP A 102 4.14 -9.97 7.94
C TRP A 102 5.64 -9.81 8.04
N ASP A 103 6.10 -8.87 8.86
CA ASP A 103 7.51 -8.66 9.08
C ASP A 103 8.17 -9.93 9.65
N GLN A 104 7.53 -10.56 10.62
CA GLN A 104 8.04 -11.80 11.20
C GLN A 104 8.13 -12.91 10.17
N ARG A 105 7.13 -13.01 9.31
CA ARG A 105 7.12 -14.06 8.29
C ARG A 105 8.22 -13.88 7.24
N ARG A 106 8.61 -12.64 7.01
CA ARG A 106 9.65 -12.36 6.03
C ARG A 106 11.05 -12.68 6.53
N ARG A 107 11.18 -12.80 7.82
CA ARG A 107 12.47 -13.16 8.40
C ARG A 107 12.69 -14.66 8.32
#